data_03fb134905903a4b48935a1343240d01
#
_entry.id   03fb134905903a4b48935a1343240d01
#
_cell.length_a   1.000
_cell.length_b   1.000
_cell.length_c   1.000
_cell.angle_alpha   90.00
_cell.angle_beta   90.00
_cell.angle_gamma   90.00
#
_symmetry.space_group_name_H-M   'P 1'
#
loop_
_entity.id
_entity.type
_entity.pdbx_description
1 polymer ?
#
loop_
_entity_poly.entity_id
_entity_poly.type
_entity_poly.pdbx_seq_one_letter_code
_entity_poly.pdbx_strand_id
1 'polypeptide(L)'
;AHEVQQPLMAINNYLAGLRVYLKSKGFSDAVTEQAIGSLEHNSERIGSIVTRVRGYAKQKKGEMKSCDLTAIALSALNVLKALKFEHVEVTSDLPSEARVVGDPLELELLIINLLKNACSAVEKHPKPIVDLKIGNLDDSHWCLSVSDNGPTLDDKSFARLKTLGDSVKPEGMGIGLSIVRGIADKHGAELEFIRLPKGGICSRVVIDKEECK
;
A
#
# COMPACT_ATOMS: atom_id res chain seq x y z
N ALA A 1 -16.02 12.12 -8.55
CA ALA A 1 -14.73 12.03 -7.83
C ALA A 1 -14.11 13.42 -7.59
N HIS A 2 -14.08 14.33 -8.56
CA HIS A 2 -13.70 15.74 -8.34
C HIS A 2 -14.60 16.43 -7.31
N GLU A 3 -15.88 16.14 -7.33
CA GLU A 3 -16.90 16.69 -6.41
C GLU A 3 -16.70 16.28 -4.93
N VAL A 4 -15.96 15.18 -4.66
CA VAL A 4 -15.63 14.76 -3.28
C VAL A 4 -14.23 15.25 -2.90
N GLN A 5 -13.30 15.37 -3.82
CA GLN A 5 -11.95 15.90 -3.55
C GLN A 5 -11.99 17.39 -3.20
N GLN A 6 -12.86 18.18 -3.85
CA GLN A 6 -13.01 19.60 -3.57
C GLN A 6 -13.43 19.89 -2.12
N PRO A 7 -14.52 19.30 -1.56
CA PRO A 7 -14.88 19.52 -0.16
C PRO A 7 -13.82 18.99 0.82
N LEU A 8 -13.10 17.93 0.49
CA LEU A 8 -12.01 17.44 1.36
C LEU A 8 -10.83 18.42 1.41
N MET A 9 -10.45 19.01 0.28
CA MET A 9 -9.44 20.08 0.27
C MET A 9 -9.91 21.30 1.09
N ALA A 10 -11.19 21.67 0.98
CA ALA A 10 -11.75 22.74 1.78
C ALA A 10 -11.70 22.42 3.29
N ILE A 11 -12.07 21.21 3.69
CA ILE A 11 -11.98 20.76 5.08
C ILE A 11 -10.53 20.84 5.58
N ASN A 12 -9.55 20.37 4.84
CA ASN A 12 -8.13 20.44 5.23
C ASN A 12 -7.65 21.87 5.37
N ASN A 13 -8.07 22.78 4.47
CA ASN A 13 -7.74 24.18 4.54
C ASN A 13 -8.37 24.85 5.78
N TYR A 14 -9.63 24.51 6.12
CA TYR A 14 -10.29 25.01 7.32
C TYR A 14 -9.63 24.48 8.60
N LEU A 15 -9.24 23.21 8.66
CA LEU A 15 -8.53 22.63 9.80
C LEU A 15 -7.16 23.29 10.01
N ALA A 16 -6.40 23.50 8.94
CA ALA A 16 -5.13 24.24 9.01
C ALA A 16 -5.32 25.68 9.50
N GLY A 17 -6.32 26.39 8.96
CA GLY A 17 -6.68 27.74 9.42
C GLY A 17 -7.13 27.78 10.87
N LEU A 18 -7.94 26.80 11.31
CA LEU A 18 -8.41 26.68 12.69
C LEU A 18 -7.25 26.43 13.66
N ARG A 19 -6.30 25.54 13.29
CA ARG A 19 -5.08 25.31 14.06
C ARG A 19 -4.29 26.60 14.29
N VAL A 20 -4.05 27.38 13.23
CA VAL A 20 -3.33 28.65 13.30
C VAL A 20 -4.10 29.66 14.19
N TYR A 21 -5.41 29.75 14.01
CA TYR A 21 -6.26 30.65 14.81
C TYR A 21 -6.25 30.31 16.30
N LEU A 22 -6.47 29.04 16.67
CA LEU A 22 -6.48 28.60 18.07
C LEU A 22 -5.11 28.83 18.72
N LYS A 23 -4.02 28.53 18.02
CA LYS A 23 -2.67 28.80 18.48
C LYS A 23 -2.43 30.29 18.72
N SER A 24 -2.90 31.19 17.85
CA SER A 24 -2.79 32.63 17.99
C SER A 24 -3.58 33.20 19.18
N LYS A 25 -4.63 32.51 19.61
CA LYS A 25 -5.49 32.87 20.73
C LYS A 25 -5.10 32.22 22.07
N GLY A 26 -4.05 31.37 22.07
CA GLY A 26 -3.61 30.67 23.27
C GLY A 26 -4.48 29.47 23.67
N PHE A 27 -5.35 28.99 22.78
CA PHE A 27 -6.23 27.82 22.98
C PHE A 27 -5.64 26.50 22.40
N SER A 28 -4.31 26.44 22.24
CA SER A 28 -3.63 25.25 21.74
C SER A 28 -3.14 24.39 22.90
N ASP A 29 -4.01 23.57 23.46
CA ASP A 29 -3.66 22.53 24.43
C ASP A 29 -3.49 21.15 23.73
N ALA A 30 -2.99 20.15 24.48
CA ALA A 30 -2.76 18.81 23.95
C ALA A 30 -4.04 18.14 23.41
N VAL A 31 -5.20 18.42 24.01
CA VAL A 31 -6.49 17.85 23.60
C VAL A 31 -6.94 18.47 22.28
N THR A 32 -6.83 19.79 22.15
CA THR A 32 -7.17 20.53 20.93
C THR A 32 -6.28 20.13 19.76
N GLU A 33 -4.96 20.01 19.97
CA GLU A 33 -4.02 19.56 18.93
C GLU A 33 -4.29 18.11 18.51
N GLN A 34 -4.60 17.23 19.46
CA GLN A 34 -4.97 15.83 19.17
C GLN A 34 -6.28 15.76 18.38
N ALA A 35 -7.27 16.57 18.73
CA ALA A 35 -8.55 16.61 18.03
C ALA A 35 -8.39 17.07 16.58
N ILE A 36 -7.67 18.17 16.35
CA ILE A 36 -7.40 18.69 14.99
C ILE A 36 -6.58 17.67 14.18
N GLY A 37 -5.53 17.08 14.78
CA GLY A 37 -4.74 16.03 14.11
C GLY A 37 -5.56 14.81 13.71
N SER A 38 -6.52 14.41 14.57
CA SER A 38 -7.45 13.31 14.26
C SER A 38 -8.40 13.66 13.10
N LEU A 39 -8.88 14.90 13.04
CA LEU A 39 -9.74 15.37 11.94
C LEU A 39 -8.97 15.47 10.62
N GLU A 40 -7.74 16.00 10.63
CA GLU A 40 -6.87 16.04 9.46
C GLU A 40 -6.60 14.62 8.94
N HIS A 41 -6.23 13.69 9.82
CA HIS A 41 -6.00 12.29 9.48
C HIS A 41 -7.24 11.62 8.88
N ASN A 42 -8.44 11.83 9.46
CA ASN A 42 -9.68 11.29 8.91
C ASN A 42 -10.04 11.91 7.54
N SER A 43 -9.80 13.19 7.33
CA SER A 43 -10.02 13.84 6.03
C SER A 43 -9.09 13.29 4.94
N GLU A 44 -7.79 13.13 5.23
CA GLU A 44 -6.82 12.48 4.34
C GLU A 44 -7.22 11.02 4.04
N ARG A 45 -7.74 10.32 5.04
CA ARG A 45 -8.26 8.96 4.94
C ARG A 45 -9.43 8.87 3.98
N ILE A 46 -10.43 9.76 4.08
CA ILE A 46 -11.56 9.84 3.16
C ILE A 46 -11.06 10.12 1.73
N GLY A 47 -10.11 11.05 1.54
CA GLY A 47 -9.50 11.35 0.25
C GLY A 47 -8.85 10.12 -0.39
N SER A 48 -8.17 9.32 0.41
CA SER A 48 -7.57 8.05 -0.02
C SER A 48 -8.62 7.03 -0.46
N ILE A 49 -9.73 6.91 0.28
CA ILE A 49 -10.85 6.02 -0.06
C ILE A 49 -11.47 6.46 -1.40
N VAL A 50 -11.77 7.74 -1.55
CA VAL A 50 -12.37 8.30 -2.78
C VAL A 50 -11.48 8.08 -3.99
N THR A 51 -10.17 8.28 -3.84
CA THR A 51 -9.20 8.04 -4.91
C THR A 51 -9.17 6.57 -5.30
N ARG A 52 -9.25 5.65 -4.32
CA ARG A 52 -9.32 4.20 -4.54
C ARG A 52 -10.64 3.79 -5.20
N VAL A 53 -11.78 4.25 -4.67
CA VAL A 53 -13.11 4.00 -5.26
C VAL A 53 -13.17 4.53 -6.69
N ARG A 54 -12.53 5.68 -6.97
CA ARG A 54 -12.40 6.20 -8.33
C ARG A 54 -11.56 5.30 -9.23
N GLY A 55 -10.46 4.75 -8.72
CA GLY A 55 -9.69 3.72 -9.41
C GLY A 55 -10.59 2.56 -9.83
N TYR A 56 -11.38 2.02 -8.89
CA TYR A 56 -12.36 0.96 -9.16
C TYR A 56 -13.50 1.41 -10.13
N ALA A 57 -14.07 2.61 -9.95
CA ALA A 57 -15.21 3.09 -10.73
C ALA A 57 -14.85 3.57 -12.15
N LYS A 58 -13.61 3.99 -12.39
CA LYS A 58 -13.09 4.32 -13.73
C LYS A 58 -12.71 3.09 -14.55
N GLN A 59 -12.64 1.94 -13.93
CA GLN A 59 -12.38 0.70 -14.62
C GLN A 59 -13.59 0.28 -15.46
N LYS A 60 -13.67 0.80 -16.70
CA LYS A 60 -13.96 -0.10 -17.82
C LYS A 60 -13.08 -1.34 -17.57
N LYS A 61 -13.68 -2.54 -17.59
CA LYS A 61 -12.97 -3.83 -17.41
C LYS A 61 -11.54 -3.69 -17.93
N GLY A 62 -10.55 -3.66 -17.02
CA GLY A 62 -9.15 -3.60 -17.42
C GLY A 62 -8.90 -4.81 -18.31
N GLU A 63 -8.37 -4.59 -19.49
CA GLU A 63 -8.04 -5.69 -20.40
C GLU A 63 -6.80 -6.38 -19.86
N MET A 64 -6.92 -7.68 -19.63
CA MET A 64 -5.77 -8.54 -19.40
C MET A 64 -4.93 -8.53 -20.68
N LYS A 65 -3.71 -8.05 -20.57
CA LYS A 65 -2.79 -7.95 -21.70
C LYS A 65 -1.37 -8.29 -21.27
N SER A 66 -0.53 -8.63 -22.23
CA SER A 66 0.91 -8.73 -22.01
C SER A 66 1.45 -7.43 -21.40
N CYS A 67 2.14 -7.53 -20.28
CA CYS A 67 2.77 -6.41 -19.62
C CYS A 67 4.04 -6.84 -18.88
N ASP A 68 4.90 -5.87 -18.61
CA ASP A 68 6.15 -6.08 -17.89
C ASP A 68 5.99 -5.70 -16.43
N LEU A 69 6.00 -6.71 -15.54
CA LEU A 69 5.88 -6.55 -14.10
C LEU A 69 7.03 -5.72 -13.51
N THR A 70 8.22 -5.78 -14.13
CA THR A 70 9.37 -4.94 -13.73
C THR A 70 9.10 -3.46 -13.96
N ALA A 71 8.59 -3.10 -15.14
CA ALA A 71 8.21 -1.71 -15.43
C ALA A 71 7.11 -1.21 -14.51
N ILE A 72 6.12 -2.07 -14.20
CA ILE A 72 5.04 -1.77 -13.25
C ILE A 72 5.59 -1.54 -11.83
N ALA A 73 6.52 -2.39 -11.37
CA ALA A 73 7.15 -2.25 -10.07
C ALA A 73 7.97 -0.95 -9.95
N LEU A 74 8.70 -0.57 -11.00
CA LEU A 74 9.41 0.71 -11.05
C LEU A 74 8.45 1.90 -10.98
N SER A 75 7.30 1.83 -11.67
CA SER A 75 6.26 2.85 -11.58
C SER A 75 5.70 2.96 -10.16
N ALA A 76 5.39 1.83 -9.52
CA ALA A 76 4.91 1.78 -8.14
C ALA A 76 5.91 2.39 -7.14
N LEU A 77 7.22 2.13 -7.31
CA LEU A 77 8.29 2.76 -6.51
C LEU A 77 8.33 4.28 -6.69
N ASN A 78 8.12 4.79 -7.90
CA ASN A 78 8.04 6.23 -8.15
C ASN A 78 6.82 6.87 -7.48
N VAL A 79 5.67 6.18 -7.49
CA VAL A 79 4.48 6.63 -6.74
C VAL A 79 4.75 6.64 -5.23
N LEU A 80 5.44 5.61 -4.71
CA LEU A 80 5.79 5.54 -3.29
C LEU A 80 6.67 6.71 -2.84
N LYS A 81 7.63 7.15 -3.66
CA LYS A 81 8.49 8.31 -3.38
C LYS A 81 7.71 9.63 -3.19
N ALA A 82 6.55 9.75 -3.83
CA ALA A 82 5.66 10.91 -3.65
C ALA A 82 4.82 10.85 -2.35
N LEU A 83 4.90 9.73 -1.63
CA LEU A 83 4.23 9.54 -0.34
C LEU A 83 5.22 9.86 0.79
N LYS A 84 4.70 10.20 1.99
CA LYS A 84 5.48 10.61 3.17
C LYS A 84 6.27 9.47 3.85
N PHE A 85 7.05 8.67 3.08
CA PHE A 85 7.89 7.58 3.59
C PHE A 85 9.39 7.83 3.38
N GLU A 86 9.81 9.10 3.34
CA GLU A 86 11.21 9.51 3.09
C GLU A 86 12.21 8.92 4.10
N HIS A 87 11.76 8.59 5.30
CA HIS A 87 12.58 8.00 6.37
C HIS A 87 12.77 6.48 6.23
N VAL A 88 12.07 5.82 5.30
CA VAL A 88 12.16 4.38 5.08
C VAL A 88 13.15 4.10 3.96
N GLU A 89 14.17 3.29 4.23
CA GLU A 89 15.07 2.77 3.22
C GLU A 89 14.33 1.72 2.38
N VAL A 90 14.07 2.04 1.11
CA VAL A 90 13.42 1.12 0.17
C VAL A 90 14.44 0.62 -0.83
N THR A 91 14.72 -0.68 -0.79
CA THR A 91 15.61 -1.37 -1.73
C THR A 91 14.80 -2.14 -2.77
N SER A 92 15.39 -2.42 -3.93
CA SER A 92 14.74 -3.22 -4.96
C SER A 92 15.74 -4.11 -5.71
N ASP A 93 15.31 -5.34 -5.98
CA ASP A 93 16.04 -6.34 -6.77
C ASP A 93 15.09 -6.86 -7.85
N LEU A 94 15.24 -6.34 -9.06
CA LEU A 94 14.32 -6.53 -10.16
C LEU A 94 15.06 -7.07 -11.39
N PRO A 95 14.52 -8.06 -12.12
CA PRO A 95 15.09 -8.50 -13.38
C PRO A 95 14.95 -7.40 -14.44
N SER A 96 15.67 -7.54 -15.54
CA SER A 96 15.55 -6.61 -16.68
C SER A 96 14.13 -6.57 -17.26
N GLU A 97 13.41 -7.70 -17.22
CA GLU A 97 12.06 -7.86 -17.72
C GLU A 97 11.39 -9.04 -17.00
N ALA A 98 10.07 -8.90 -16.71
CA ALA A 98 9.24 -9.97 -16.16
C ALA A 98 7.86 -9.94 -16.84
N ARG A 99 7.69 -10.71 -17.89
CA ARG A 99 6.44 -10.76 -18.67
C ARG A 99 5.35 -11.54 -17.98
N VAL A 100 4.17 -10.92 -17.90
CA VAL A 100 2.93 -11.51 -17.34
C VAL A 100 1.73 -11.09 -18.19
N VAL A 101 0.63 -11.81 -18.06
CA VAL A 101 -0.67 -11.41 -18.61
C VAL A 101 -1.50 -10.80 -17.49
N GLY A 102 -1.78 -9.50 -17.55
CA GLY A 102 -2.50 -8.82 -16.48
C GLY A 102 -2.99 -7.43 -16.87
N ASP A 103 -3.70 -6.79 -15.94
CA ASP A 103 -4.04 -5.38 -15.99
C ASP A 103 -2.92 -4.57 -15.31
N PRO A 104 -2.14 -3.77 -16.07
CA PRO A 104 -1.00 -3.05 -15.52
C PRO A 104 -1.36 -2.10 -14.38
N LEU A 105 -2.56 -1.47 -14.44
CA LEU A 105 -3.00 -0.53 -13.40
C LEU A 105 -3.38 -1.24 -12.10
N GLU A 106 -4.01 -2.42 -12.21
CA GLU A 106 -4.34 -3.24 -11.05
C GLU A 106 -3.08 -3.81 -10.41
N LEU A 107 -2.14 -4.33 -11.21
CA LEU A 107 -0.87 -4.83 -10.70
C LEU A 107 -0.04 -3.72 -10.03
N GLU A 108 -0.02 -2.51 -10.61
CA GLU A 108 0.61 -1.34 -9.96
C GLU A 108 -0.05 -1.03 -8.62
N LEU A 109 -1.39 -1.02 -8.56
CA LEU A 109 -2.13 -0.78 -7.34
C LEU A 109 -1.86 -1.86 -6.27
N LEU A 110 -1.75 -3.13 -6.68
CA LEU A 110 -1.36 -4.23 -5.80
C LEU A 110 0.01 -3.95 -5.18
N ILE A 111 1.02 -3.64 -5.98
CA ILE A 111 2.39 -3.37 -5.52
C ILE A 111 2.42 -2.15 -4.59
N ILE A 112 1.75 -1.05 -4.94
CA ILE A 112 1.65 0.15 -4.10
C ILE A 112 1.04 -0.19 -2.73
N ASN A 113 -0.02 -1.01 -2.68
CA ASN A 113 -0.64 -1.39 -1.41
C ASN A 113 0.28 -2.26 -0.55
N LEU A 114 1.01 -3.21 -1.14
CA LEU A 114 2.01 -4.00 -0.43
C LEU A 114 3.14 -3.13 0.13
N LEU A 115 3.71 -2.24 -0.68
CA LEU A 115 4.75 -1.31 -0.27
C LEU A 115 4.29 -0.38 0.86
N LYS A 116 3.10 0.20 0.75
CA LYS A 116 2.51 1.04 1.81
C LYS A 116 2.31 0.30 3.12
N ASN A 117 1.85 -0.95 3.06
CA ASN A 117 1.67 -1.77 4.24
C ASN A 117 3.02 -2.05 4.92
N ALA A 118 4.04 -2.40 4.15
CA ALA A 118 5.40 -2.63 4.62
C ALA A 118 6.00 -1.35 5.25
N CYS A 119 5.96 -0.21 4.55
CA CYS A 119 6.45 1.08 5.08
C CYS A 119 5.75 1.47 6.38
N SER A 120 4.43 1.29 6.45
CA SER A 120 3.67 1.56 7.68
C SER A 120 4.01 0.59 8.83
N ALA A 121 4.41 -0.65 8.53
CA ALA A 121 4.82 -1.61 9.55
C ALA A 121 6.15 -1.21 10.22
N VAL A 122 7.05 -0.57 9.48
CA VAL A 122 8.38 -0.17 9.95
C VAL A 122 8.47 1.27 10.44
N GLU A 123 7.39 2.05 10.42
CA GLU A 123 7.37 3.48 10.73
C GLU A 123 8.06 3.85 12.05
N LYS A 124 7.94 2.98 13.06
CA LYS A 124 8.55 3.16 14.40
C LYS A 124 9.84 2.38 14.58
N HIS A 125 10.37 1.73 13.52
CA HIS A 125 11.59 0.95 13.61
C HIS A 125 12.82 1.89 13.58
N PRO A 126 13.87 1.66 14.39
CA PRO A 126 15.06 2.53 14.45
C PRO A 126 15.80 2.64 13.12
N LYS A 127 15.75 1.58 12.32
CA LYS A 127 16.31 1.52 10.97
C LYS A 127 15.27 0.86 10.05
N PRO A 128 14.30 1.64 9.54
CA PRO A 128 13.18 1.09 8.75
C PRO A 128 13.65 0.69 7.36
N ILE A 129 13.48 -0.58 7.01
CA ILE A 129 13.88 -1.14 5.71
C ILE A 129 12.72 -1.89 5.10
N VAL A 130 12.47 -1.63 3.82
CA VAL A 130 11.52 -2.37 2.97
C VAL A 130 12.24 -2.81 1.70
N ASP A 131 12.06 -4.06 1.32
CA ASP A 131 12.72 -4.67 0.17
C ASP A 131 11.68 -5.20 -0.82
N LEU A 132 11.74 -4.75 -2.08
CA LEU A 132 10.90 -5.20 -3.19
C LEU A 132 11.70 -6.07 -4.12
N LYS A 133 11.27 -7.31 -4.34
CA LYS A 133 11.94 -8.24 -5.27
C LYS A 133 10.97 -8.82 -6.27
N ILE A 134 11.46 -8.99 -7.49
CA ILE A 134 10.86 -9.86 -8.51
C ILE A 134 11.91 -10.87 -8.90
N GLY A 135 11.59 -12.14 -8.74
CA GLY A 135 12.50 -13.23 -9.07
C GLY A 135 11.79 -14.36 -9.80
N ASN A 136 12.59 -15.17 -10.45
CA ASN A 136 12.12 -16.39 -11.08
C ASN A 136 11.81 -17.42 -9.97
N LEU A 137 10.57 -17.87 -9.84
CA LEU A 137 10.21 -18.92 -8.90
C LEU A 137 10.50 -20.29 -9.49
N ASP A 138 10.01 -20.51 -10.71
CA ASP A 138 10.22 -21.70 -11.54
C ASP A 138 10.03 -21.34 -13.03
N ASP A 139 9.93 -22.36 -13.89
CA ASP A 139 9.81 -22.14 -15.34
C ASP A 139 8.51 -21.42 -15.73
N SER A 140 7.46 -21.54 -14.92
CA SER A 140 6.10 -21.04 -15.22
C SER A 140 5.69 -19.82 -14.41
N HIS A 141 6.43 -19.46 -13.33
CA HIS A 141 5.98 -18.43 -12.39
C HIS A 141 7.04 -17.40 -12.09
N TRP A 142 6.58 -16.14 -11.95
CA TRP A 142 7.29 -15.07 -11.29
C TRP A 142 6.88 -15.00 -9.83
N CYS A 143 7.83 -14.62 -8.97
CA CYS A 143 7.59 -14.31 -7.57
C CYS A 143 7.88 -12.84 -7.33
N LEU A 144 6.84 -12.05 -7.06
CA LEU A 144 6.97 -10.70 -6.54
C LEU A 144 6.88 -10.76 -5.02
N SER A 145 7.83 -10.15 -4.31
CA SER A 145 7.82 -10.11 -2.85
C SER A 145 8.12 -8.71 -2.33
N VAL A 146 7.39 -8.31 -1.28
CA VAL A 146 7.65 -7.12 -0.49
C VAL A 146 7.91 -7.56 0.94
N SER A 147 9.11 -7.30 1.43
CA SER A 147 9.55 -7.66 2.78
C SER A 147 9.81 -6.42 3.61
N ASP A 148 9.49 -6.48 4.88
CA ASP A 148 9.79 -5.43 5.85
C ASP A 148 10.57 -5.98 7.04
N ASN A 149 11.28 -5.11 7.76
CA ASN A 149 11.96 -5.44 9.01
C ASN A 149 11.18 -4.96 10.25
N GLY A 150 9.86 -4.90 10.15
CA GLY A 150 8.98 -4.48 11.23
C GLY A 150 8.94 -5.47 12.41
N PRO A 151 8.05 -5.23 13.37
CA PRO A 151 7.92 -6.09 14.54
C PRO A 151 7.37 -7.47 14.14
N THR A 152 7.79 -8.48 14.90
CA THR A 152 7.20 -9.82 14.77
C THR A 152 5.74 -9.78 15.20
N LEU A 153 4.83 -10.23 14.33
CA LEU A 153 3.43 -10.38 14.69
C LEU A 153 3.21 -11.61 15.58
N ASP A 154 2.37 -11.49 16.60
CA ASP A 154 1.87 -12.64 17.35
C ASP A 154 1.03 -13.59 16.48
N ASP A 155 0.76 -14.80 16.98
CA ASP A 155 0.05 -15.83 16.20
C ASP A 155 -1.37 -15.40 15.82
N LYS A 156 -2.06 -14.69 16.70
CA LYS A 156 -3.42 -14.21 16.47
C LYS A 156 -3.46 -13.12 15.38
N SER A 157 -2.54 -12.17 15.45
CA SER A 157 -2.40 -11.10 14.46
C SER A 157 -1.97 -11.63 13.11
N PHE A 158 -1.05 -12.60 13.09
CA PHE A 158 -0.63 -13.24 11.86
C PHE A 158 -1.72 -14.09 11.21
N ALA A 159 -2.50 -14.84 12.01
CA ALA A 159 -3.66 -15.59 11.51
C ALA A 159 -4.71 -14.65 10.90
N ARG A 160 -4.98 -13.51 11.53
CA ARG A 160 -5.88 -12.46 10.99
C ARG A 160 -5.37 -11.91 9.66
N LEU A 161 -4.07 -11.65 9.53
CA LEU A 161 -3.45 -11.22 8.27
C LEU A 161 -3.75 -12.22 7.15
N LYS A 162 -3.68 -13.52 7.45
CA LYS A 162 -3.95 -14.60 6.46
C LYS A 162 -5.43 -14.73 6.10
N THR A 163 -6.34 -14.55 7.03
CA THR A 163 -7.76 -14.91 6.84
C THR A 163 -8.65 -13.76 6.39
N LEU A 164 -8.48 -12.56 6.94
CA LEU A 164 -9.48 -11.50 6.82
C LEU A 164 -9.04 -10.31 5.95
N GLY A 165 -7.76 -10.19 5.62
CA GLY A 165 -7.28 -8.96 4.96
C GLY A 165 -7.45 -7.70 5.82
N ASP A 166 -7.94 -7.85 7.05
CA ASP A 166 -8.13 -6.76 7.99
C ASP A 166 -6.78 -6.27 8.51
N SER A 167 -6.62 -4.97 8.59
CA SER A 167 -5.46 -4.36 9.23
C SER A 167 -5.35 -4.83 10.67
N VAL A 168 -4.18 -5.34 11.02
CA VAL A 168 -3.84 -5.72 12.41
C VAL A 168 -3.70 -4.50 13.31
N LYS A 169 -3.52 -3.31 12.72
CA LYS A 169 -3.45 -2.04 13.44
C LYS A 169 -4.86 -1.51 13.71
N PRO A 170 -5.15 -1.01 14.95
CA PRO A 170 -6.43 -0.36 15.28
C PRO A 170 -6.78 0.81 14.35
N GLU A 171 -5.78 1.45 13.76
CA GLU A 171 -5.90 2.61 12.88
C GLU A 171 -5.91 2.26 11.37
N GLY A 172 -5.66 0.99 10.99
CA GLY A 172 -5.63 0.54 9.60
C GLY A 172 -6.97 -0.05 9.17
N MET A 173 -7.53 0.41 8.06
CA MET A 173 -8.86 0.03 7.57
C MET A 173 -8.97 -1.40 7.00
N GLY A 174 -7.93 -2.21 6.97
CA GLY A 174 -7.98 -3.53 6.31
C GLY A 174 -8.18 -3.52 4.78
N ILE A 175 -8.58 -2.37 4.23
CA ILE A 175 -8.96 -2.20 2.83
C ILE A 175 -7.78 -2.47 1.88
N GLY A 176 -6.55 -2.15 2.28
CA GLY A 176 -5.37 -2.35 1.44
C GLY A 176 -5.14 -3.82 1.08
N LEU A 177 -5.27 -4.72 2.05
CA LEU A 177 -5.07 -6.16 1.82
C LEU A 177 -6.25 -6.81 1.10
N SER A 178 -7.49 -6.35 1.32
CA SER A 178 -8.64 -6.83 0.55
C SER A 178 -8.52 -6.46 -0.94
N ILE A 179 -7.96 -5.27 -1.23
CA ILE A 179 -7.62 -4.86 -2.60
C ILE A 179 -6.55 -5.79 -3.20
N VAL A 180 -5.46 -6.03 -2.46
CA VAL A 180 -4.39 -6.92 -2.91
C VAL A 180 -4.93 -8.31 -3.23
N ARG A 181 -5.77 -8.88 -2.35
CA ARG A 181 -6.41 -10.19 -2.59
C ARG A 181 -7.29 -10.18 -3.82
N GLY A 182 -8.22 -9.21 -3.92
CA GLY A 182 -9.12 -9.12 -5.07
C GLY A 182 -8.38 -8.98 -6.42
N ILE A 183 -7.26 -8.26 -6.43
CA ILE A 183 -6.41 -8.16 -7.63
C ILE A 183 -5.67 -9.48 -7.87
N ALA A 184 -5.08 -10.08 -6.84
CA ALA A 184 -4.40 -11.37 -6.97
C ALA A 184 -5.36 -12.46 -7.51
N ASP A 185 -6.54 -12.59 -6.90
CA ASP A 185 -7.58 -13.55 -7.34
C ASP A 185 -7.99 -13.33 -8.80
N LYS A 186 -8.17 -12.07 -9.22
CA LYS A 186 -8.52 -11.73 -10.60
C LYS A 186 -7.42 -12.11 -11.60
N HIS A 187 -6.15 -12.08 -11.17
CA HIS A 187 -5.00 -12.44 -12.00
C HIS A 187 -4.58 -13.91 -11.86
N GLY A 188 -5.35 -14.73 -11.12
CA GLY A 188 -4.97 -16.11 -10.84
C GLY A 188 -3.68 -16.21 -10.00
N ALA A 189 -3.27 -15.15 -9.37
CA ALA A 189 -2.03 -15.08 -8.59
C ALA A 189 -2.26 -15.54 -7.14
N GLU A 190 -1.28 -16.28 -6.60
CA GLU A 190 -1.31 -16.72 -5.21
C GLU A 190 -0.67 -15.66 -4.30
N LEU A 191 -1.38 -15.26 -3.24
CA LEU A 191 -0.89 -14.32 -2.23
C LEU A 191 -0.57 -15.04 -0.92
N GLU A 192 0.68 -14.95 -0.50
CA GLU A 192 1.16 -15.53 0.74
C GLU A 192 1.78 -14.48 1.67
N PHE A 193 1.69 -14.75 2.98
CA PHE A 193 2.39 -13.98 4.02
C PHE A 193 3.30 -14.90 4.81
N ILE A 194 4.57 -14.51 4.98
CA ILE A 194 5.61 -15.29 5.61
C ILE A 194 6.23 -14.43 6.72
N ARG A 195 6.34 -14.98 7.92
CA ARG A 195 7.11 -14.35 9.01
C ARG A 195 8.59 -14.47 8.72
N LEU A 196 9.31 -13.37 8.88
CA LEU A 196 10.76 -13.39 8.74
C LEU A 196 11.42 -13.74 10.08
N PRO A 197 12.51 -14.53 10.09
CA PRO A 197 13.17 -15.00 11.33
C PRO A 197 13.68 -13.88 12.24
N LYS A 198 14.03 -12.72 11.66
CA LYS A 198 14.56 -11.54 12.38
C LYS A 198 13.48 -10.48 12.69
N GLY A 199 12.21 -10.82 12.51
CA GLY A 199 11.08 -9.89 12.58
C GLY A 199 10.66 -9.40 11.20
N GLY A 200 9.45 -8.84 11.14
CA GLY A 200 8.83 -8.39 9.89
C GLY A 200 8.08 -9.47 9.13
N ILE A 201 7.49 -9.05 8.02
CA ILE A 201 6.66 -9.89 7.15
C ILE A 201 7.18 -9.80 5.71
N CYS A 202 7.19 -10.94 5.03
CA CYS A 202 7.30 -11.00 3.58
C CYS A 202 5.91 -11.28 3.00
N SER A 203 5.40 -10.34 2.21
CA SER A 203 4.20 -10.50 1.37
C SER A 203 4.64 -10.98 0.00
N ARG A 204 4.23 -12.16 -0.42
CA ARG A 204 4.64 -12.82 -1.66
C ARG A 204 3.44 -13.01 -2.58
N VAL A 205 3.60 -12.63 -3.85
CA VAL A 205 2.63 -12.85 -4.93
C VAL A 205 3.30 -13.71 -5.99
N VAL A 206 2.73 -14.88 -6.22
CA VAL A 206 3.14 -15.79 -7.29
C VAL A 206 2.20 -15.59 -8.45
N ILE A 207 2.72 -15.28 -9.62
CA ILE A 207 1.95 -14.97 -10.83
C ILE A 207 2.52 -15.70 -12.02
N ASP A 208 1.62 -16.20 -12.89
CA ASP A 208 2.00 -16.91 -14.11
C ASP A 208 2.82 -16.03 -15.05
N LYS A 209 3.86 -16.60 -15.61
CA LYS A 209 4.59 -15.99 -16.72
C LYS A 209 3.73 -15.96 -17.96
N GLU A 210 3.94 -14.96 -18.79
CA GLU A 210 3.41 -14.99 -20.15
C GLU A 210 4.02 -16.17 -20.91
N GLU A 211 3.17 -17.06 -21.45
CA GLU A 211 3.64 -18.14 -22.30
C GLU A 211 4.28 -17.57 -23.57
N CYS A 212 5.53 -17.94 -23.84
CA CYS A 212 6.16 -17.68 -25.14
C CYS A 212 5.46 -18.51 -26.20
N LYS A 213 4.63 -17.86 -27.03
CA LYS A 213 4.05 -18.48 -28.23
C LYS A 213 5.07 -18.53 -29.37
#